data_eaf84566f204f446a5597d4fd4cb2abf
#
_entry.id   eaf84566f204f446a5597d4fd4cb2abf
#
_cell.length_a   1.000
_cell.length_b   1.000
_cell.length_c   1.000
_cell.angle_alpha   90.00
_cell.angle_beta   90.00
_cell.angle_gamma   90.00
#
_symmetry.space_group_name_H-M   'P 1'
#
loop_
_entity.id
_entity.type
_entity.pdbx_description
1 polymer ?
#
loop_
_entity_poly.entity_id
_entity_poly.type
_entity_poly.pdbx_seq_one_letter_code
_entity_poly.pdbx_strand_id
1 'polypeptide(L)'
;MAPPIITAMGLQAIAVALLALLGAAQSGPTPLQRFLARGDEPPVEYRALRRLEANNPKFNQSAWMTAWTEFDRVNGFRFTVAAEGGSGYIRSKVLHAALEGEQKIWANREPDRASFTDDNYTFDAGEQSADGLASVIVKPRRKDVLLGDGSIFVRASDGDLARIEGRLSKTPSFWTRRVDVVRRYQRIAGVRVPVSIESVAHILVAGRSTFKMTYEYETINGQHVGTPQPNASTVLLP
;
A
#
# COMPACT_ATOMS: atom_id res chain seq x y z
N MET A 1 26.65 48.23 -72.88
CA MET A 1 26.35 46.85 -72.64
C MET A 1 26.67 46.61 -71.17
N ALA A 2 25.65 46.53 -70.27
CA ALA A 2 25.77 46.32 -68.86
C ALA A 2 25.52 44.84 -68.54
N PRO A 3 26.26 44.17 -67.61
CA PRO A 3 25.96 42.84 -67.20
C PRO A 3 24.85 42.82 -66.11
N PRO A 4 24.08 41.75 -65.99
CA PRO A 4 22.94 41.69 -65.05
C PRO A 4 23.41 41.36 -63.63
N ILE A 5 22.79 42.02 -62.69
CA ILE A 5 22.88 41.81 -61.25
C ILE A 5 22.11 40.51 -60.92
N ILE A 6 22.78 39.44 -60.46
CA ILE A 6 22.13 38.25 -59.90
C ILE A 6 21.99 38.47 -58.42
N THR A 7 20.76 38.59 -57.97
CA THR A 7 20.31 38.81 -56.61
C THR A 7 20.58 37.61 -55.75
N ALA A 8 21.38 37.80 -54.70
CA ALA A 8 21.60 36.82 -53.61
C ALA A 8 20.37 36.84 -52.65
N MET A 9 19.37 36.06 -52.93
CA MET A 9 18.25 35.74 -52.00
C MET A 9 18.00 34.25 -52.04
N GLY A 10 18.59 33.52 -51.16
CA GLY A 10 18.36 32.07 -51.10
C GLY A 10 18.99 31.29 -49.99
N LEU A 11 19.63 31.92 -48.97
CA LEU A 11 20.33 31.17 -47.94
C LEU A 11 19.85 31.41 -46.49
N GLN A 12 18.78 32.14 -46.28
CA GLN A 12 18.27 32.40 -44.90
C GLN A 12 16.99 31.62 -44.52
N ALA A 13 16.40 30.85 -45.42
CA ALA A 13 15.16 30.11 -45.15
C ALA A 13 15.36 28.66 -44.63
N ILE A 14 16.59 28.14 -44.61
CA ILE A 14 16.86 26.74 -44.19
C ILE A 14 17.28 26.65 -42.72
N ALA A 15 17.73 27.74 -42.11
CA ALA A 15 18.21 27.72 -40.72
C ALA A 15 17.11 27.77 -39.64
N VAL A 16 15.87 28.16 -39.97
CA VAL A 16 14.78 28.29 -39.00
C VAL A 16 13.97 26.98 -38.86
N ALA A 17 14.01 26.10 -39.83
CA ALA A 17 13.25 24.83 -39.80
C ALA A 17 13.95 23.71 -38.96
N LEU A 18 15.23 23.85 -38.63
CA LEU A 18 15.96 22.81 -37.86
C LEU A 18 15.93 23.02 -36.34
N LEU A 19 15.47 24.18 -35.85
CA LEU A 19 15.38 24.42 -34.38
C LEU A 19 14.02 24.01 -33.77
N ALA A 20 13.03 23.66 -34.58
CA ALA A 20 11.71 23.25 -34.09
C ALA A 20 11.60 21.71 -33.81
N LEU A 21 12.62 20.93 -34.12
CA LEU A 21 12.64 19.46 -33.91
C LEU A 21 13.37 19.00 -32.65
N LEU A 22 13.91 19.90 -31.84
CA LEU A 22 14.65 19.59 -30.61
C LEU A 22 13.83 19.73 -29.32
N GLY A 23 12.49 19.86 -29.40
CA GLY A 23 11.63 20.17 -28.25
C GLY A 23 10.68 19.08 -27.77
N ALA A 24 10.65 17.92 -28.38
CA ALA A 24 9.92 16.77 -27.84
C ALA A 24 10.89 15.80 -27.17
N ALA A 25 11.53 16.21 -26.07
CA ALA A 25 11.98 15.26 -25.09
C ALA A 25 10.72 14.51 -24.65
N GLN A 26 10.49 13.32 -25.18
CA GLN A 26 9.48 12.42 -24.68
C GLN A 26 9.87 12.11 -23.23
N SER A 27 9.33 12.88 -22.31
CA SER A 27 9.43 12.61 -20.90
C SER A 27 8.84 11.21 -20.73
N GLY A 28 9.67 10.25 -20.30
CA GLY A 28 9.23 8.88 -20.09
C GLY A 28 8.01 8.83 -19.17
N PRO A 29 7.34 7.69 -19.05
CA PRO A 29 6.11 7.60 -18.28
C PRO A 29 6.33 8.10 -16.85
N THR A 30 5.37 8.87 -16.33
CA THR A 30 5.40 9.40 -14.96
C THR A 30 5.35 8.25 -13.93
N PRO A 31 5.77 8.46 -12.66
CA PRO A 31 5.63 7.45 -11.60
C PRO A 31 4.19 6.94 -11.46
N LEU A 32 3.19 7.82 -11.59
CA LEU A 32 1.77 7.45 -11.61
C LEU A 32 1.44 6.53 -12.79
N GLN A 33 1.86 6.89 -14.00
CA GLN A 33 1.64 6.03 -15.18
C GLN A 33 2.31 4.68 -15.05
N ARG A 34 3.53 4.61 -14.50
CA ARG A 34 4.22 3.34 -14.22
C ARG A 34 3.47 2.51 -13.19
N PHE A 35 2.97 3.12 -12.13
CA PHE A 35 2.17 2.44 -11.11
C PHE A 35 0.88 1.84 -11.70
N LEU A 36 0.11 2.63 -12.46
CA LEU A 36 -1.14 2.18 -13.07
C LEU A 36 -0.93 1.12 -14.16
N ALA A 37 0.16 1.23 -14.93
CA ALA A 37 0.51 0.26 -15.96
C ALA A 37 1.09 -1.05 -15.39
N ARG A 38 1.44 -1.07 -14.09
CA ARG A 38 2.05 -2.23 -13.47
C ARG A 38 0.98 -3.25 -13.08
N GLY A 39 0.84 -4.31 -13.86
CA GLY A 39 -0.07 -5.43 -13.60
C GLY A 39 0.45 -6.38 -12.52
N ASP A 40 0.74 -5.87 -11.31
CA ASP A 40 1.21 -6.72 -10.21
C ASP A 40 0.10 -7.66 -9.72
N GLU A 41 0.29 -8.95 -9.90
CA GLU A 41 -0.59 -9.96 -9.35
C GLU A 41 -0.32 -10.20 -7.86
N PRO A 42 -1.38 -10.43 -7.05
CA PRO A 42 -1.22 -10.88 -5.68
C PRO A 42 -0.56 -12.27 -5.64
N PRO A 43 0.05 -12.67 -4.51
CA PRO A 43 0.58 -14.02 -4.38
C PRO A 43 -0.51 -15.06 -4.62
N VAL A 44 -0.14 -16.15 -5.30
CA VAL A 44 -1.04 -17.29 -5.53
C VAL A 44 -1.26 -18.06 -4.24
N GLU A 45 -0.18 -18.14 -3.46
CA GLU A 45 -0.17 -18.75 -2.13
C GLU A 45 0.94 -18.14 -1.26
N TYR A 46 0.74 -18.14 0.04
CA TYR A 46 1.79 -17.80 1.01
C TYR A 46 1.55 -18.45 2.36
N ARG A 47 2.63 -18.54 3.14
CA ARG A 47 2.60 -18.82 4.57
C ARG A 47 3.43 -17.75 5.29
N ALA A 48 2.84 -17.12 6.30
CA ALA A 48 3.49 -16.05 7.06
C ALA A 48 3.13 -16.11 8.54
N LEU A 49 4.10 -15.79 9.38
CA LEU A 49 3.86 -15.49 10.79
C LEU A 49 3.48 -14.02 10.90
N ARG A 50 2.34 -13.74 11.52
CA ARG A 50 1.90 -12.37 11.83
C ARG A 50 2.02 -12.10 13.31
N ARG A 51 2.51 -10.92 13.66
CA ARG A 51 2.50 -10.39 15.03
C ARG A 51 1.56 -9.21 15.06
N LEU A 52 0.57 -9.27 15.93
CA LEU A 52 -0.46 -8.26 16.10
C LEU A 52 -0.35 -7.69 17.50
N GLU A 53 -0.44 -6.37 17.62
CA GLU A 53 -0.43 -5.64 18.88
C GLU A 53 -1.50 -4.56 18.85
N ALA A 54 -2.20 -4.36 19.96
CA ALA A 54 -3.14 -3.27 20.11
C ALA A 54 -3.06 -2.68 21.51
N ASN A 55 -3.18 -1.36 21.60
CA ASN A 55 -3.07 -0.63 22.85
C ASN A 55 -4.12 0.48 22.94
N ASN A 56 -4.74 0.59 24.10
CA ASN A 56 -5.60 1.70 24.51
C ASN A 56 -5.06 2.33 25.78
N PRO A 57 -4.31 3.45 25.69
CA PRO A 57 -3.71 4.10 26.85
C PRO A 57 -4.75 4.61 27.84
N LYS A 58 -5.93 5.06 27.37
CA LYS A 58 -6.98 5.60 28.23
C LYS A 58 -7.47 4.59 29.27
N PHE A 59 -7.54 3.33 28.92
CA PHE A 59 -7.97 2.26 29.82
C PHE A 59 -6.79 1.44 30.36
N ASN A 60 -5.56 1.83 30.05
CA ASN A 60 -4.34 1.08 30.38
C ASN A 60 -4.45 -0.39 29.97
N GLN A 61 -4.96 -0.64 28.76
CA GLN A 61 -5.17 -1.98 28.22
C GLN A 61 -4.37 -2.19 26.96
N SER A 62 -3.69 -3.32 26.90
CA SER A 62 -2.97 -3.80 25.72
C SER A 62 -3.20 -5.29 25.50
N ALA A 63 -2.99 -5.74 24.28
CA ALA A 63 -2.96 -7.16 23.93
C ALA A 63 -2.04 -7.38 22.74
N TRP A 64 -1.55 -8.60 22.65
CA TRP A 64 -0.73 -9.07 21.54
C TRP A 64 -1.18 -10.48 21.11
N MET A 65 -0.84 -10.84 19.88
CA MET A 65 -1.12 -12.13 19.27
C MET A 65 -0.03 -12.45 18.24
N THR A 66 0.37 -13.71 18.20
CA THR A 66 1.17 -14.29 17.13
C THR A 66 0.34 -15.36 16.46
N ALA A 67 0.19 -15.28 15.15
CA ALA A 67 -0.61 -16.21 14.37
C ALA A 67 0.08 -16.62 13.07
N TRP A 68 0.08 -17.90 12.77
CA TRP A 68 0.36 -18.39 11.43
C TRP A 68 -0.81 -18.08 10.53
N THR A 69 -0.54 -17.54 9.37
CA THR A 69 -1.53 -17.24 8.35
C THR A 69 -1.13 -17.87 7.04
N GLU A 70 -2.08 -18.46 6.38
CA GLU A 70 -1.92 -19.15 5.11
C GLU A 70 -2.97 -18.67 4.13
N PHE A 71 -2.58 -18.54 2.91
CA PHE A 71 -3.48 -18.26 1.80
C PHE A 71 -3.14 -19.13 0.61
N ASP A 72 -4.16 -19.68 -0.01
CA ASP A 72 -4.09 -20.28 -1.33
C ASP A 72 -5.43 -20.06 -2.07
N ARG A 73 -5.43 -20.19 -3.39
CA ARG A 73 -6.63 -19.92 -4.21
C ARG A 73 -7.78 -20.92 -3.99
N VAL A 74 -7.49 -22.10 -3.49
CA VAL A 74 -8.50 -23.17 -3.28
C VAL A 74 -9.19 -23.02 -1.93
N ASN A 75 -8.38 -22.87 -0.88
CA ASN A 75 -8.86 -22.85 0.50
C ASN A 75 -9.05 -21.44 1.07
N GLY A 76 -8.62 -20.40 0.33
CA GLY A 76 -8.68 -19.01 0.76
C GLY A 76 -7.73 -18.71 1.93
N PHE A 77 -8.04 -17.67 2.68
CA PHE A 77 -7.26 -17.24 3.84
C PHE A 77 -7.64 -18.03 5.10
N ARG A 78 -6.63 -18.55 5.78
CA ARG A 78 -6.76 -19.28 7.05
C ARG A 78 -5.74 -18.76 8.06
N PHE A 79 -6.04 -18.90 9.35
CA PHE A 79 -5.07 -18.60 10.40
C PHE A 79 -5.18 -19.54 11.59
N THR A 80 -4.06 -19.71 12.29
CA THR A 80 -3.96 -20.47 13.54
C THR A 80 -3.17 -19.62 14.54
N VAL A 81 -3.78 -19.34 15.69
CA VAL A 81 -3.13 -18.59 16.76
C VAL A 81 -2.06 -19.47 17.41
N ALA A 82 -0.81 -19.00 17.40
CA ALA A 82 0.31 -19.66 18.04
C ALA A 82 0.45 -19.24 19.51
N ALA A 83 0.25 -17.96 19.80
CA ALA A 83 0.29 -17.43 21.16
C ALA A 83 -0.46 -16.09 21.23
N GLU A 84 -1.01 -15.75 22.38
CA GLU A 84 -1.65 -14.47 22.63
C GLU A 84 -1.66 -14.11 24.10
N GLY A 85 -1.77 -12.81 24.41
CA GLY A 85 -1.79 -12.33 25.78
C GLY A 85 -2.37 -10.94 25.94
N GLY A 86 -2.51 -10.49 27.20
CA GLY A 86 -3.09 -9.20 27.55
C GLY A 86 -4.61 -9.21 27.63
N SER A 87 -5.24 -8.04 27.42
CA SER A 87 -6.68 -7.82 27.57
C SER A 87 -7.52 -8.75 26.71
N GLY A 88 -8.38 -9.57 27.32
CA GLY A 88 -9.29 -10.47 26.61
C GLY A 88 -10.25 -9.75 25.67
N TYR A 89 -10.69 -8.54 26.07
CA TYR A 89 -11.53 -7.72 25.19
C TYR A 89 -10.80 -7.27 23.92
N ILE A 90 -9.56 -6.78 24.05
CA ILE A 90 -8.77 -6.36 22.88
C ILE A 90 -8.41 -7.57 22.01
N ARG A 91 -8.04 -8.70 22.60
CA ARG A 91 -7.78 -9.93 21.82
C ARG A 91 -8.97 -10.30 20.95
N SER A 92 -10.16 -10.44 21.55
CA SER A 92 -11.38 -10.85 20.83
C SER A 92 -11.87 -9.78 19.85
N LYS A 93 -11.98 -8.51 20.27
CA LYS A 93 -12.65 -7.47 19.50
C LYS A 93 -11.76 -6.73 18.51
N VAL A 94 -10.43 -6.87 18.63
CA VAL A 94 -9.47 -6.19 17.76
C VAL A 94 -8.59 -7.21 17.03
N LEU A 95 -7.85 -8.07 17.75
CA LEU A 95 -6.84 -8.92 17.13
C LEU A 95 -7.48 -10.07 16.34
N HIS A 96 -8.36 -10.85 16.94
CA HIS A 96 -9.11 -11.90 16.23
C HIS A 96 -9.99 -11.30 15.14
N ALA A 97 -10.72 -10.23 15.44
CA ALA A 97 -11.59 -9.57 14.46
C ALA A 97 -10.85 -9.07 13.21
N ALA A 98 -9.57 -8.69 13.32
CA ALA A 98 -8.75 -8.30 12.17
C ALA A 98 -8.49 -9.48 11.23
N LEU A 99 -8.13 -10.65 11.75
CA LEU A 99 -7.88 -11.86 10.95
C LEU A 99 -9.18 -12.48 10.41
N GLU A 100 -10.22 -12.54 11.23
CA GLU A 100 -11.56 -13.00 10.82
C GLU A 100 -12.17 -12.10 9.74
N GLY A 101 -11.93 -10.79 9.83
CA GLY A 101 -12.36 -9.83 8.80
C GLY A 101 -11.70 -10.11 7.46
N GLU A 102 -10.40 -10.38 7.44
CA GLU A 102 -9.68 -10.77 6.22
C GLU A 102 -10.20 -12.10 5.68
N GLN A 103 -10.43 -13.10 6.55
CA GLN A 103 -11.00 -14.39 6.15
C GLN A 103 -12.38 -14.22 5.47
N LYS A 104 -13.24 -13.35 5.99
CA LYS A 104 -14.56 -13.06 5.41
C LYS A 104 -14.47 -12.40 4.03
N ILE A 105 -13.53 -11.45 3.84
CA ILE A 105 -13.30 -10.80 2.54
C ILE A 105 -12.93 -11.83 1.48
N TRP A 106 -12.04 -12.75 1.80
CA TRP A 106 -11.64 -13.82 0.88
C TRP A 106 -12.77 -14.84 0.63
N ALA A 107 -13.51 -15.23 1.67
CA ALA A 107 -14.65 -16.13 1.53
C ALA A 107 -15.79 -15.55 0.66
N ASN A 108 -15.98 -14.24 0.73
CA ASN A 108 -16.99 -13.53 -0.07
C ASN A 108 -16.53 -13.22 -1.50
N ARG A 109 -15.27 -13.56 -1.87
CA ARG A 109 -14.68 -13.26 -3.17
C ARG A 109 -14.67 -11.76 -3.52
N GLU A 110 -14.42 -10.91 -2.53
CA GLU A 110 -14.41 -9.43 -2.66
C GLU A 110 -13.00 -8.78 -2.63
N PRO A 111 -11.87 -9.46 -3.07
CA PRO A 111 -10.54 -8.86 -2.99
C PRO A 111 -10.41 -7.58 -3.84
N ASP A 112 -11.12 -7.51 -4.96
CA ASP A 112 -11.09 -6.37 -5.89
C ASP A 112 -11.73 -5.11 -5.32
N ARG A 113 -12.54 -5.26 -4.27
CA ARG A 113 -13.21 -4.15 -3.59
C ARG A 113 -12.25 -3.13 -2.96
N ALA A 114 -11.02 -3.54 -2.66
CA ALA A 114 -9.96 -2.70 -2.12
C ALA A 114 -8.86 -2.35 -3.13
N SER A 115 -8.95 -2.84 -4.38
CA SER A 115 -7.90 -2.69 -5.40
C SER A 115 -7.75 -1.23 -5.85
N PHE A 116 -6.50 -0.83 -6.16
CA PHE A 116 -6.18 0.49 -6.70
C PHE A 116 -6.50 0.55 -8.20
N THR A 117 -7.77 0.67 -8.52
CA THR A 117 -8.30 0.78 -9.88
C THR A 117 -9.11 2.06 -10.04
N ASP A 118 -9.35 2.48 -11.28
CA ASP A 118 -10.21 3.63 -11.60
C ASP A 118 -11.66 3.45 -11.14
N ASP A 119 -12.12 2.20 -10.92
CA ASP A 119 -13.45 1.93 -10.35
C ASP A 119 -13.54 2.33 -8.88
N ASN A 120 -12.44 2.20 -8.15
CA ASN A 120 -12.39 2.47 -6.72
C ASN A 120 -11.87 3.86 -6.37
N TYR A 121 -10.97 4.44 -7.19
CA TYR A 121 -10.24 5.66 -6.88
C TYR A 121 -10.14 6.65 -8.03
N THR A 122 -9.92 7.91 -7.70
CA THR A 122 -9.26 8.89 -8.58
C THR A 122 -7.82 9.04 -8.13
N PHE A 123 -6.93 9.30 -9.09
CA PHE A 123 -5.50 9.42 -8.88
C PHE A 123 -5.00 10.77 -9.36
N ASP A 124 -4.29 11.50 -8.50
CA ASP A 124 -3.61 12.74 -8.83
C ASP A 124 -2.10 12.58 -8.55
N ALA A 125 -1.26 13.12 -9.43
CA ALA A 125 0.18 13.13 -9.18
C ALA A 125 0.49 14.03 -7.98
N GLY A 126 1.30 13.53 -7.06
CA GLY A 126 1.85 14.29 -5.94
C GLY A 126 3.33 14.61 -6.14
N GLU A 127 4.01 14.94 -5.07
CA GLU A 127 5.42 15.32 -5.08
C GLU A 127 6.34 14.09 -5.09
N GLN A 128 7.54 14.27 -5.66
CA GLN A 128 8.63 13.29 -5.54
C GLN A 128 9.55 13.70 -4.40
N SER A 129 9.81 12.77 -3.49
CA SER A 129 10.71 13.00 -2.36
C SER A 129 12.17 12.61 -2.68
N ALA A 130 13.11 13.10 -1.86
CA ALA A 130 14.53 12.88 -2.04
C ALA A 130 14.96 11.40 -1.86
N ASP A 131 14.13 10.57 -1.22
CA ASP A 131 14.37 9.14 -1.03
C ASP A 131 13.99 8.28 -2.27
N GLY A 132 13.66 8.93 -3.41
CA GLY A 132 13.30 8.26 -4.65
C GLY A 132 11.85 7.77 -4.71
N LEU A 133 11.02 8.14 -3.74
CA LEU A 133 9.59 7.87 -3.75
C LEU A 133 8.82 9.04 -4.39
N ALA A 134 7.81 8.71 -5.17
CA ALA A 134 6.83 9.65 -5.67
C ALA A 134 5.49 9.41 -4.96
N SER A 135 4.87 10.46 -4.45
CA SER A 135 3.54 10.38 -3.90
C SER A 135 2.49 10.42 -5.01
N VAL A 136 1.42 9.65 -4.85
CA VAL A 136 0.21 9.70 -5.66
C VAL A 136 -0.95 9.90 -4.72
N ILE A 137 -1.71 10.96 -4.90
CA ILE A 137 -2.90 11.26 -4.10
C ILE A 137 -4.01 10.35 -4.58
N VAL A 138 -4.65 9.63 -3.65
CA VAL A 138 -5.76 8.73 -3.94
C VAL A 138 -7.01 9.17 -3.19
N LYS A 139 -8.11 9.29 -3.93
CA LYS A 139 -9.41 9.64 -3.36
C LYS A 139 -10.41 8.56 -3.72
N PRO A 140 -11.06 7.90 -2.76
CA PRO A 140 -12.03 6.86 -3.02
C PRO A 140 -13.29 7.42 -3.69
N ARG A 141 -13.81 6.73 -4.70
CA ARG A 141 -15.05 7.09 -5.40
C ARG A 141 -16.31 6.80 -4.60
N ARG A 142 -16.19 5.97 -3.55
CA ARG A 142 -17.29 5.63 -2.64
C ARG A 142 -16.79 5.53 -1.19
N LYS A 143 -17.71 5.62 -0.24
CA LYS A 143 -17.40 5.37 1.17
C LYS A 143 -17.43 3.87 1.45
N ASP A 144 -16.28 3.31 1.80
CA ASP A 144 -16.11 1.90 2.13
C ASP A 144 -15.05 1.75 3.24
N VAL A 145 -15.23 0.77 4.14
CA VAL A 145 -14.26 0.47 5.21
C VAL A 145 -12.94 -0.10 4.69
N LEU A 146 -12.91 -0.57 3.44
CA LEU A 146 -11.72 -1.10 2.77
C LEU A 146 -10.98 -0.04 1.94
N LEU A 147 -11.58 1.13 1.71
CA LEU A 147 -10.99 2.20 0.92
C LEU A 147 -10.41 3.30 1.83
N GLY A 148 -9.26 3.82 1.45
CA GLY A 148 -8.56 4.91 2.14
C GLY A 148 -8.47 6.18 1.30
N ASP A 149 -8.62 7.34 1.94
CA ASP A 149 -8.38 8.68 1.39
C ASP A 149 -7.00 9.15 1.87
N GLY A 150 -6.06 9.40 0.96
CA GLY A 150 -4.70 9.78 1.34
C GLY A 150 -3.71 9.72 0.19
N SER A 151 -2.53 9.14 0.45
CA SER A 151 -1.46 9.03 -0.54
C SER A 151 -0.89 7.61 -0.58
N ILE A 152 -0.55 7.17 -1.76
CA ILE A 152 0.34 6.03 -1.96
C ILE A 152 1.72 6.55 -2.36
N PHE A 153 2.76 5.85 -1.96
CA PHE A 153 4.14 6.17 -2.26
C PHE A 153 4.71 5.04 -3.11
N VAL A 154 5.14 5.39 -4.30
CA VAL A 154 5.67 4.45 -5.29
C VAL A 154 7.12 4.77 -5.61
N ARG A 155 7.95 3.78 -5.92
CA ARG A 155 9.29 4.05 -6.43
C ARG A 155 9.20 4.78 -7.77
N ALA A 156 9.88 5.91 -7.87
CA ALA A 156 9.85 6.73 -9.08
C ALA A 156 10.43 6.01 -10.30
N SER A 157 11.37 5.07 -10.10
CA SER A 157 12.05 4.34 -11.16
C SER A 157 11.16 3.33 -11.88
N ASP A 158 10.31 2.60 -11.14
CA ASP A 158 9.56 1.45 -11.65
C ASP A 158 8.07 1.44 -11.28
N GLY A 159 7.59 2.41 -10.50
CA GLY A 159 6.20 2.49 -10.05
C GLY A 159 5.81 1.47 -8.99
N ASP A 160 6.75 0.75 -8.36
CA ASP A 160 6.42 -0.26 -7.34
C ASP A 160 5.92 0.40 -6.06
N LEU A 161 4.79 -0.07 -5.55
CA LEU A 161 4.17 0.45 -4.33
C LEU A 161 5.01 0.11 -3.10
N ALA A 162 5.47 1.14 -2.39
CA ALA A 162 6.26 1.00 -1.17
C ALA A 162 5.42 1.21 0.10
N ARG A 163 4.47 2.18 0.06
CA ARG A 163 3.72 2.59 1.24
C ARG A 163 2.38 3.21 0.88
N ILE A 164 1.41 3.02 1.76
CA ILE A 164 0.11 3.72 1.75
C ILE A 164 0.00 4.48 3.05
N GLU A 165 -0.42 5.72 3.00
CA GLU A 165 -0.75 6.55 4.16
C GLU A 165 -2.08 7.25 3.91
N GLY A 166 -3.01 7.14 4.86
CA GLY A 166 -4.31 7.76 4.70
C GLY A 166 -5.25 7.45 5.85
N ARG A 167 -6.48 7.80 5.65
CA ARG A 167 -7.57 7.51 6.58
C ARG A 167 -8.63 6.66 5.89
N LEU A 168 -9.32 5.81 6.62
CA LEU A 168 -10.44 5.06 6.07
C LEU A 168 -11.53 6.01 5.58
N SER A 169 -12.06 5.75 4.38
CA SER A 169 -13.12 6.57 3.79
C SER A 169 -14.48 6.40 4.50
N LYS A 170 -14.65 5.27 5.20
CA LYS A 170 -15.77 4.97 6.07
C LYS A 170 -15.27 4.37 7.39
N THR A 171 -15.76 4.88 8.51
CA THR A 171 -15.41 4.35 9.83
C THR A 171 -16.10 3.02 10.10
N PRO A 172 -15.43 2.07 10.79
CA PRO A 172 -15.96 0.72 11.02
C PRO A 172 -17.13 0.68 12.00
N SER A 173 -17.33 1.72 12.81
CA SER A 173 -18.44 1.80 13.76
C SER A 173 -18.89 3.25 14.00
N PHE A 174 -20.09 3.43 14.51
CA PHE A 174 -20.64 4.74 14.93
C PHE A 174 -19.78 5.44 15.99
N TRP A 175 -19.13 4.70 16.87
CA TRP A 175 -18.25 5.21 17.92
C TRP A 175 -16.87 5.64 17.43
N THR A 176 -16.47 5.24 16.21
CA THR A 176 -15.17 5.55 15.62
C THR A 176 -15.28 6.82 14.77
N ARG A 177 -14.57 7.88 15.19
CA ARG A 177 -14.54 9.15 14.45
C ARG A 177 -13.63 9.11 13.23
N ARG A 178 -12.46 8.48 13.40
CA ARG A 178 -11.39 8.45 12.39
C ARG A 178 -10.49 7.25 12.62
N VAL A 179 -9.99 6.69 11.55
CA VAL A 179 -8.90 5.70 11.56
C VAL A 179 -7.86 6.12 10.55
N ASP A 180 -6.66 6.44 11.03
CA ASP A 180 -5.49 6.69 10.22
C ASP A 180 -4.73 5.38 10.04
N VAL A 181 -4.23 5.11 8.84
CA VAL A 181 -3.57 3.85 8.48
C VAL A 181 -2.28 4.14 7.74
N VAL A 182 -1.23 3.42 8.10
CA VAL A 182 0.00 3.32 7.33
C VAL A 182 0.23 1.84 7.01
N ARG A 183 0.40 1.51 5.75
CA ARG A 183 0.69 0.15 5.30
C ARG A 183 1.95 0.15 4.44
N ARG A 184 2.92 -0.71 4.77
CA ARG A 184 4.19 -0.81 4.05
C ARG A 184 4.26 -2.12 3.28
N TYR A 185 4.91 -2.06 2.12
CA TYR A 185 5.07 -3.17 1.22
C TYR A 185 6.54 -3.40 0.90
N GLN A 186 6.87 -4.63 0.58
CA GLN A 186 8.13 -5.04 0.00
C GLN A 186 7.91 -6.03 -1.14
N ARG A 187 8.89 -6.10 -2.04
CA ARG A 187 8.92 -7.13 -3.06
C ARG A 187 9.79 -8.27 -2.57
N ILE A 188 9.18 -9.42 -2.32
CA ILE A 188 9.83 -10.64 -1.85
C ILE A 188 9.55 -11.74 -2.87
N ALA A 189 10.59 -12.45 -3.33
CA ALA A 189 10.48 -13.47 -4.39
C ALA A 189 9.72 -12.96 -5.65
N GLY A 190 9.96 -11.70 -6.04
CA GLY A 190 9.29 -11.10 -7.20
C GLY A 190 7.85 -10.63 -6.95
N VAL A 191 7.25 -10.92 -5.80
CA VAL A 191 5.86 -10.58 -5.47
C VAL A 191 5.82 -9.41 -4.49
N ARG A 192 4.94 -8.44 -4.73
CA ARG A 192 4.68 -7.35 -3.79
C ARG A 192 3.76 -7.82 -2.67
N VAL A 193 4.25 -7.79 -1.45
CA VAL A 193 3.53 -8.24 -0.26
C VAL A 193 3.56 -7.18 0.85
N PRO A 194 2.52 -7.08 1.70
CA PRO A 194 2.54 -6.20 2.87
C PRO A 194 3.53 -6.74 3.90
N VAL A 195 4.30 -5.85 4.54
CA VAL A 195 5.22 -6.20 5.63
C VAL A 195 4.82 -5.58 6.96
N SER A 196 4.07 -4.49 6.96
CA SER A 196 3.48 -3.94 8.17
C SER A 196 2.20 -3.14 7.89
N ILE A 197 1.31 -3.14 8.89
CA ILE A 197 0.17 -2.25 8.98
C ILE A 197 0.20 -1.62 10.37
N GLU A 198 0.07 -0.30 10.41
CA GLU A 198 -0.11 0.47 11.63
C GLU A 198 -1.39 1.30 11.49
N SER A 199 -2.19 1.38 12.54
CA SER A 199 -3.34 2.25 12.53
C SER A 199 -3.57 2.93 13.88
N VAL A 200 -4.17 4.12 13.80
CA VAL A 200 -4.60 4.90 14.96
C VAL A 200 -6.08 5.19 14.82
N ALA A 201 -6.88 4.63 15.70
CA ALA A 201 -8.31 4.88 15.77
C ALA A 201 -8.63 5.95 16.84
N HIS A 202 -9.44 6.93 16.47
CA HIS A 202 -10.01 7.93 17.39
C HIS A 202 -11.46 7.53 17.71
N ILE A 203 -11.67 7.04 18.93
CA ILE A 203 -12.94 6.49 19.38
C ILE A 203 -13.57 7.43 20.42
N LEU A 204 -14.87 7.73 20.28
CA LEU A 204 -15.58 8.72 21.10
C LEU A 204 -15.38 8.53 22.60
N VAL A 205 -15.52 7.31 23.10
CA VAL A 205 -15.41 6.99 24.52
C VAL A 205 -14.00 6.50 24.89
N ALA A 206 -13.39 5.69 24.02
CA ALA A 206 -12.12 5.05 24.30
C ALA A 206 -10.88 5.91 23.95
N GLY A 207 -11.07 7.10 23.36
CA GLY A 207 -9.98 7.98 22.97
C GLY A 207 -9.14 7.43 21.82
N ARG A 208 -7.82 7.59 21.90
CA ARG A 208 -6.88 7.10 20.91
C ARG A 208 -6.53 5.64 21.20
N SER A 209 -6.68 4.79 20.21
CA SER A 209 -6.25 3.38 20.23
C SER A 209 -5.31 3.10 19.08
N THR A 210 -4.28 2.31 19.30
CA THR A 210 -3.30 1.93 18.28
C THR A 210 -3.42 0.44 17.97
N PHE A 211 -3.15 0.10 16.71
CA PHE A 211 -3.02 -1.27 16.25
C PHE A 211 -1.82 -1.36 15.32
N LYS A 212 -1.05 -2.43 15.47
CA LYS A 212 0.09 -2.76 14.63
C LYS A 212 0.03 -4.24 14.25
N MET A 213 0.36 -4.54 13.00
CA MET A 213 0.55 -5.90 12.52
C MET A 213 1.78 -5.95 11.62
N THR A 214 2.66 -6.92 11.86
CA THR A 214 3.83 -7.20 11.02
C THR A 214 3.73 -8.60 10.43
N TYR A 215 4.40 -8.80 9.30
CA TYR A 215 4.38 -10.04 8.53
C TYR A 215 5.81 -10.54 8.35
N GLU A 216 6.05 -11.79 8.70
CA GLU A 216 7.29 -12.53 8.43
C GLU A 216 6.92 -13.71 7.53
N TYR A 217 7.27 -13.65 6.26
CA TYR A 217 6.92 -14.70 5.30
C TYR A 217 7.88 -15.87 5.41
N GLU A 218 7.33 -17.08 5.47
CA GLU A 218 8.05 -18.35 5.38
C GLU A 218 8.13 -18.79 3.91
N THR A 219 6.98 -18.79 3.23
CA THR A 219 6.90 -19.16 1.81
C THR A 219 6.03 -18.17 1.03
N ILE A 220 6.38 -17.94 -0.24
CA ILE A 220 5.59 -17.18 -1.22
C ILE A 220 5.68 -17.92 -2.54
N ASN A 221 4.53 -18.29 -3.12
CA ASN A 221 4.41 -19.01 -4.40
C ASN A 221 5.34 -20.26 -4.46
N GLY A 222 5.34 -21.06 -3.39
CA GLY A 222 6.19 -22.24 -3.26
C GLY A 222 7.66 -21.97 -2.94
N GLN A 223 8.14 -20.74 -2.99
CA GLN A 223 9.51 -20.40 -2.62
C GLN A 223 9.65 -20.15 -1.13
N HIS A 224 10.64 -20.79 -0.50
CA HIS A 224 11.03 -20.49 0.88
C HIS A 224 11.80 -19.15 0.92
N VAL A 225 11.33 -18.20 1.72
CA VAL A 225 11.85 -16.83 1.78
C VAL A 225 12.33 -16.41 3.17
N GLY A 226 12.02 -17.18 4.20
CA GLY A 226 12.44 -16.89 5.58
C GLY A 226 12.06 -18.00 6.54
N THR A 227 12.56 -17.90 7.78
CA THR A 227 12.26 -18.84 8.87
C THR A 227 11.73 -18.09 10.09
N PRO A 228 10.44 -17.71 10.10
CA PRO A 228 9.84 -16.97 11.20
C PRO A 228 9.85 -17.79 12.50
N GLN A 229 10.10 -17.10 13.64
CA GLN A 229 10.13 -17.71 14.96
C GLN A 229 8.92 -17.26 15.80
N PRO A 230 7.96 -18.12 16.13
CA PRO A 230 6.78 -17.75 16.90
C PRO A 230 7.10 -17.17 18.28
N ASN A 231 8.20 -17.65 18.89
CA ASN A 231 8.58 -17.35 20.27
C ASN A 231 9.64 -16.24 20.41
N ALA A 232 10.03 -15.56 19.34
CA ALA A 232 10.91 -14.41 19.45
C ALA A 232 10.13 -13.30 20.19
N SER A 233 10.30 -13.24 21.51
CA SER A 233 9.81 -12.15 22.36
C SER A 233 10.35 -10.84 21.77
N THR A 234 9.45 -9.98 21.32
CA THR A 234 9.81 -8.57 21.13
C THR A 234 10.09 -8.05 22.53
N VAL A 235 11.37 -8.00 22.91
CA VAL A 235 11.81 -7.27 24.10
C VAL A 235 11.40 -5.82 23.85
N LEU A 236 10.31 -5.40 24.48
CA LEU A 236 10.01 -3.99 24.64
C LEU A 236 11.17 -3.41 25.45
N LEU A 237 12.11 -2.75 24.76
CA LEU A 237 13.05 -1.85 25.44
C LEU A 237 12.23 -0.74 26.10
N PRO A 238 12.57 -0.39 27.33
CA PRO A 238 11.83 0.55 28.16
C PRO A 238 11.74 1.96 27.57
#